data_ec20d35e0b4fd01a3180689b803251fd
#
_entry.id   ec20d35e0b4fd01a3180689b803251fd
#
_cell.length_a   1.000
_cell.length_b   1.000
_cell.length_c   1.000
_cell.angle_alpha   90.00
_cell.angle_beta   90.00
_cell.angle_gamma   90.00
#
_symmetry.space_group_name_H-M   'P 1'
#
loop_
_entity.id
_entity.type
_entity.pdbx_description
1 polymer ?
#
loop_
_entity_poly.entity_id
_entity_poly.type
_entity_poly.pdbx_seq_one_letter_code
_entity_poly.pdbx_strand_id
1 'polypeptide(L)'
;MVRYYIELLHPFNPQISVGEDFDQRIMEYFIKLIKRKHSKDVSNEKKAVQKLRREAERAKRSLSNQHQVRVEIESLYDGIDFSEPLTRARFEELNNDLFLKTMGPVKKAMEDAGLKKSQIDEIVLVGGSTRIPKVQELLKDYFDGKEPSKGVNPDEAVS
;
A
#
# COMPACT_ATOMS: atom_id res chain seq x y z
N MET A 1 -12.11 22.14 17.75
CA MET A 1 -11.84 20.77 17.25
C MET A 1 -10.78 20.84 16.16
N VAL A 2 -9.65 20.16 16.34
CA VAL A 2 -8.58 20.08 15.32
C VAL A 2 -8.69 18.73 14.61
N ARG A 3 -9.05 18.78 13.35
CA ARG A 3 -9.17 17.61 12.47
C ARG A 3 -7.95 17.54 11.55
N TYR A 4 -7.32 16.40 11.49
CA TYR A 4 -6.14 16.17 10.67
C TYR A 4 -6.45 15.23 9.51
N TYR A 5 -6.23 15.70 8.28
CA TYR A 5 -6.45 14.91 7.06
C TYR A 5 -5.13 14.34 6.58
N ILE A 6 -5.09 13.03 6.39
CA ILE A 6 -3.90 12.31 5.94
C ILE A 6 -4.17 11.70 4.57
N GLU A 7 -3.42 12.17 3.58
CA GLU A 7 -3.38 11.60 2.25
C GLU A 7 -1.97 11.11 1.96
N LEU A 8 -1.84 9.85 1.54
CA LEU A 8 -0.55 9.25 1.22
C LEU A 8 -0.23 9.44 -0.26
N LEU A 9 0.58 10.45 -0.54
CA LEU A 9 1.13 10.73 -1.86
C LEU A 9 2.62 10.39 -1.92
N HIS A 10 3.13 10.20 -3.13
CA HIS A 10 4.57 9.97 -3.33
C HIS A 10 5.37 11.23 -2.93
N PRO A 11 6.42 11.10 -2.08
CA PRO A 11 7.14 12.26 -1.54
C PRO A 11 7.83 13.15 -2.61
N PHE A 12 8.15 12.57 -3.78
CA PHE A 12 8.81 13.28 -4.87
C PHE A 12 7.90 13.66 -6.03
N ASN A 13 6.73 13.03 -6.12
CA ASN A 13 5.73 13.34 -7.14
C ASN A 13 4.33 13.15 -6.55
N PRO A 14 3.63 14.24 -6.21
CA PRO A 14 2.30 14.17 -5.62
C PRO A 14 1.23 13.56 -6.54
N GLN A 15 1.54 13.38 -7.83
CA GLN A 15 0.64 12.73 -8.79
C GLN A 15 0.79 11.20 -8.79
N ILE A 16 1.86 10.66 -8.19
CA ILE A 16 2.09 9.21 -8.08
C ILE A 16 1.64 8.74 -6.70
N SER A 17 0.71 7.80 -6.69
CA SER A 17 0.22 7.20 -5.45
C SER A 17 1.27 6.27 -4.83
N VAL A 18 1.46 6.34 -3.53
CA VAL A 18 2.24 5.36 -2.75
C VAL A 18 1.73 3.92 -2.97
N GLY A 19 0.46 3.78 -3.36
CA GLY A 19 -0.13 2.51 -3.73
C GLY A 19 0.59 1.80 -4.88
N GLU A 20 1.09 2.55 -5.86
CA GLU A 20 1.86 1.99 -6.99
C GLU A 20 3.22 1.44 -6.55
N ASP A 21 3.85 2.06 -5.57
CA ASP A 21 5.12 1.56 -5.01
C ASP A 21 4.91 0.21 -4.32
N PHE A 22 3.81 0.04 -3.60
CA PHE A 22 3.44 -1.25 -2.98
C PHE A 22 3.18 -2.32 -4.03
N ASP A 23 2.49 -2.00 -5.11
CA ASP A 23 2.22 -2.93 -6.21
C ASP A 23 3.53 -3.35 -6.90
N GLN A 24 4.44 -2.41 -7.10
CA GLN A 24 5.75 -2.69 -7.71
C GLN A 24 6.54 -3.70 -6.89
N ARG A 25 6.55 -3.61 -5.56
CA ARG A 25 7.23 -4.57 -4.67
C ARG A 25 6.64 -5.97 -4.76
N ILE A 26 5.32 -6.09 -4.89
CA ILE A 26 4.65 -7.38 -5.11
C ILE A 26 5.08 -7.97 -6.46
N MET A 27 5.09 -7.15 -7.52
CA MET A 27 5.51 -7.58 -8.85
C MET A 27 6.95 -8.09 -8.85
N GLU A 28 7.88 -7.35 -8.26
CA GLU A 28 9.29 -7.75 -8.15
C GLU A 28 9.46 -9.08 -7.40
N TYR A 29 8.69 -9.26 -6.33
CA TYR A 29 8.66 -10.53 -5.59
C TYR A 29 8.24 -11.69 -6.48
N PHE A 30 7.17 -11.56 -7.25
CA PHE A 30 6.70 -12.60 -8.15
C PHE A 30 7.64 -12.84 -9.33
N ILE A 31 8.23 -11.80 -9.91
CA ILE A 31 9.23 -11.93 -10.97
C ILE A 31 10.45 -12.74 -10.48
N LYS A 32 10.95 -12.44 -9.29
CA LYS A 32 12.04 -13.20 -8.67
C LYS A 32 11.64 -14.65 -8.38
N LEU A 33 10.39 -14.87 -7.96
CA LEU A 33 9.87 -16.22 -7.70
C LEU A 33 9.79 -17.05 -8.99
N ILE A 34 9.29 -16.47 -10.08
CA ILE A 34 9.21 -17.08 -11.40
C ILE A 34 10.62 -17.43 -11.90
N LYS A 35 11.56 -16.51 -11.79
CA LYS A 35 12.95 -16.73 -12.18
C LYS A 35 13.58 -17.90 -11.42
N ARG A 36 13.33 -17.99 -10.12
CA ARG A 36 13.85 -19.06 -9.27
C ARG A 36 13.22 -20.42 -9.57
N LYS A 37 11.89 -20.47 -9.79
CA LYS A 37 11.16 -21.73 -10.00
C LYS A 37 11.25 -22.26 -11.43
N HIS A 38 11.29 -21.38 -12.40
CA HIS A 38 11.17 -21.73 -13.83
C HIS A 38 12.37 -21.29 -14.66
N SER A 39 13.40 -20.70 -14.04
CA SER A 39 14.59 -20.16 -14.72
C SER A 39 14.26 -19.17 -15.84
N LYS A 40 13.08 -18.51 -15.76
CA LYS A 40 12.58 -17.55 -16.74
C LYS A 40 12.50 -16.15 -16.12
N ASP A 41 13.13 -15.19 -16.76
CA ASP A 41 13.01 -13.78 -16.42
C ASP A 41 11.93 -13.11 -17.28
N VAL A 42 10.81 -12.75 -16.64
CA VAL A 42 9.66 -12.13 -17.32
C VAL A 42 9.66 -10.60 -17.19
N SER A 43 10.69 -10.00 -16.61
CA SER A 43 10.76 -8.56 -16.37
C SER A 43 10.65 -7.71 -17.63
N ASN A 44 11.09 -8.24 -18.77
CA ASN A 44 11.04 -7.58 -20.08
C ASN A 44 9.84 -8.01 -20.94
N GLU A 45 9.01 -8.92 -20.46
CA GLU A 45 7.83 -9.42 -21.14
C GLU A 45 6.63 -8.50 -20.88
N LYS A 46 6.39 -7.50 -21.73
CA LYS A 46 5.37 -6.47 -21.52
C LYS A 46 3.99 -7.02 -21.13
N LYS A 47 3.54 -8.09 -21.80
CA LYS A 47 2.24 -8.71 -21.50
C LYS A 47 2.22 -9.36 -20.12
N ALA A 48 3.28 -10.07 -19.74
CA ALA A 48 3.41 -10.69 -18.43
C ALA A 48 3.46 -9.63 -17.32
N VAL A 49 4.25 -8.57 -17.50
CA VAL A 49 4.37 -7.45 -16.56
C VAL A 49 3.01 -6.76 -16.36
N GLN A 50 2.23 -6.52 -17.42
CA GLN A 50 0.89 -5.94 -17.30
C GLN A 50 -0.09 -6.85 -16.54
N LYS A 51 -0.05 -8.15 -16.80
CA LYS A 51 -0.87 -9.12 -16.06
C LYS A 51 -0.49 -9.16 -14.57
N LEU A 52 0.81 -9.20 -14.27
CA LEU A 52 1.32 -9.16 -12.90
C LEU A 52 0.93 -7.86 -12.19
N ARG A 53 1.02 -6.71 -12.84
CA ARG A 53 0.64 -5.42 -12.25
C ARG A 53 -0.83 -5.41 -11.82
N ARG A 54 -1.73 -5.82 -12.69
CA ARG A 54 -3.16 -5.88 -12.40
C ARG A 54 -3.47 -6.81 -11.23
N GLU A 55 -2.87 -8.00 -11.21
CA GLU A 55 -3.12 -8.97 -10.15
C GLU A 55 -2.40 -8.59 -8.84
N ALA A 56 -1.26 -7.91 -8.89
CA ALA A 56 -0.60 -7.35 -7.70
C ALA A 56 -1.47 -6.27 -7.03
N GLU A 57 -2.03 -5.36 -7.80
CA GLU A 57 -2.97 -4.34 -7.29
C GLU A 57 -4.21 -4.99 -6.66
N ARG A 58 -4.78 -5.99 -7.35
CA ARG A 58 -5.93 -6.75 -6.84
C ARG A 58 -5.61 -7.47 -5.53
N ALA A 59 -4.46 -8.15 -5.47
CA ALA A 59 -3.98 -8.83 -4.28
C ALA A 59 -3.79 -7.86 -3.10
N LYS A 60 -3.15 -6.72 -3.34
CA LYS A 60 -2.99 -5.67 -2.32
C LYS A 60 -4.33 -5.24 -1.72
N ARG A 61 -5.33 -4.98 -2.55
CA ARG A 61 -6.69 -4.62 -2.09
C ARG A 61 -7.33 -5.73 -1.26
N SER A 62 -7.22 -6.97 -1.70
CA SER A 62 -7.77 -8.12 -1.00
C SER A 62 -7.11 -8.34 0.36
N LEU A 63 -5.80 -8.10 0.47
CA LEU A 63 -5.05 -8.24 1.73
C LEU A 63 -5.42 -7.18 2.79
N SER A 64 -6.17 -6.15 2.44
CA SER A 64 -6.76 -5.24 3.43
C SER A 64 -7.88 -5.89 4.26
N ASN A 65 -8.53 -6.91 3.71
CA ASN A 65 -9.65 -7.62 4.34
C ASN A 65 -9.35 -9.09 4.65
N GLN A 66 -8.29 -9.65 4.04
CA GLN A 66 -7.92 -11.07 4.16
C GLN A 66 -6.46 -11.19 4.60
N HIS A 67 -6.13 -12.27 5.30
CA HIS A 67 -4.74 -12.55 5.72
C HIS A 67 -3.90 -13.21 4.63
N GLN A 68 -4.54 -13.81 3.64
CA GLN A 68 -3.89 -14.46 2.51
C GLN A 68 -4.79 -14.40 1.28
N VAL A 69 -4.18 -14.25 0.13
CA VAL A 69 -4.82 -14.37 -1.19
C VAL A 69 -3.99 -15.28 -2.07
N ARG A 70 -4.64 -15.94 -3.03
CA ARG A 70 -3.96 -16.66 -4.09
C ARG A 70 -3.98 -15.82 -5.36
N VAL A 71 -2.80 -15.57 -5.90
CA VAL A 71 -2.63 -14.86 -7.18
C VAL A 71 -2.55 -15.88 -8.28
N GLU A 72 -3.52 -15.86 -9.19
CA GLU A 72 -3.65 -16.80 -10.30
C GLU A 72 -3.68 -16.02 -11.62
N ILE A 73 -2.80 -16.39 -12.55
CA ILE A 73 -2.71 -15.77 -13.88
C ILE A 73 -2.58 -16.87 -14.91
N GLU A 74 -3.61 -17.03 -15.73
CA GLU A 74 -3.56 -17.96 -16.86
C GLU A 74 -2.63 -17.45 -17.95
N SER A 75 -1.85 -18.35 -18.52
CA SER A 75 -0.90 -18.07 -19.61
C SER A 75 -0.09 -16.80 -19.35
N LEU A 76 0.59 -16.75 -18.21
CA LEU A 76 1.41 -15.60 -17.84
C LEU A 76 2.54 -15.38 -18.86
N TYR A 77 3.26 -16.46 -19.22
CA TYR A 77 4.31 -16.46 -20.23
C TYR A 77 4.43 -17.86 -20.86
N ASP A 78 4.73 -17.96 -22.15
CA ASP A 78 4.94 -19.21 -22.88
C ASP A 78 3.87 -20.29 -22.62
N GLY A 79 2.60 -19.86 -22.44
CA GLY A 79 1.46 -20.74 -22.11
C GLY A 79 1.48 -21.31 -20.68
N ILE A 80 2.38 -20.88 -19.82
CA ILE A 80 2.52 -21.36 -18.44
C ILE A 80 1.65 -20.51 -17.51
N ASP A 81 0.85 -21.19 -16.68
CA ASP A 81 0.02 -20.57 -15.66
C ASP A 81 0.85 -20.26 -14.43
N PHE A 82 0.50 -19.14 -13.77
CA PHE A 82 1.08 -18.73 -12.51
C PHE A 82 0.02 -18.87 -11.40
N SER A 83 0.39 -19.52 -10.30
CA SER A 83 -0.47 -19.65 -9.12
C SER A 83 0.39 -19.67 -7.87
N GLU A 84 0.36 -18.57 -7.11
CA GLU A 84 1.14 -18.44 -5.89
C GLU A 84 0.35 -17.72 -4.79
N PRO A 85 0.48 -18.16 -3.52
CA PRO A 85 -0.11 -17.45 -2.40
C PRO A 85 0.69 -16.19 -2.07
N LEU A 86 -0.01 -15.18 -1.60
CA LEU A 86 0.57 -13.99 -0.99
C LEU A 86 -0.11 -13.74 0.36
N THR A 87 0.66 -13.74 1.43
CA THR A 87 0.15 -13.44 2.77
C THR A 87 0.29 -11.96 3.09
N ARG A 88 -0.57 -11.45 3.98
CA ARG A 88 -0.43 -10.08 4.52
C ARG A 88 0.94 -9.87 5.17
N ALA A 89 1.42 -10.85 5.94
CA ALA A 89 2.74 -10.79 6.55
C ALA A 89 3.86 -10.64 5.52
N ARG A 90 3.80 -11.38 4.41
CA ARG A 90 4.78 -11.24 3.33
C ARG A 90 4.67 -9.88 2.64
N PHE A 91 3.47 -9.41 2.38
CA PHE A 91 3.23 -8.08 1.82
C PHE A 91 3.81 -6.98 2.71
N GLU A 92 3.61 -7.05 4.01
CA GLU A 92 4.17 -6.09 4.97
C GLU A 92 5.70 -6.16 5.03
N GLU A 93 6.27 -7.35 5.02
CA GLU A 93 7.73 -7.54 4.98
C GLU A 93 8.37 -6.92 3.71
N LEU A 94 7.78 -7.18 2.55
CA LEU A 94 8.24 -6.62 1.27
C LEU A 94 8.22 -5.08 1.23
N ASN A 95 7.33 -4.48 1.98
CA ASN A 95 7.05 -3.04 1.95
C ASN A 95 7.41 -2.32 3.25
N ASN A 96 8.11 -2.96 4.18
CA ASN A 96 8.37 -2.39 5.50
C ASN A 96 9.06 -1.02 5.46
N ASP A 97 10.04 -0.84 4.57
CA ASP A 97 10.72 0.44 4.37
C ASP A 97 9.78 1.52 3.84
N LEU A 98 8.87 1.16 2.94
CA LEU A 98 7.86 2.08 2.40
C LEU A 98 6.86 2.49 3.47
N PHE A 99 6.42 1.57 4.31
CA PHE A 99 5.54 1.89 5.44
C PHE A 99 6.18 2.88 6.40
N LEU A 100 7.43 2.69 6.74
CA LEU A 100 8.16 3.62 7.61
C LEU A 100 8.30 5.01 6.97
N LYS A 101 8.52 5.08 5.66
CA LYS A 101 8.59 6.34 4.91
C LYS A 101 7.26 7.08 4.88
N THR A 102 6.12 6.39 4.91
CA THR A 102 4.81 7.06 4.91
C THR A 102 4.58 7.92 6.15
N MET A 103 5.27 7.63 7.24
CA MET A 103 5.18 8.42 8.48
C MET A 103 5.97 9.72 8.45
N GLY A 104 6.95 9.87 7.55
CA GLY A 104 7.77 11.08 7.43
C GLY A 104 6.92 12.34 7.17
N PRO A 105 6.10 12.37 6.13
CA PRO A 105 5.19 13.51 5.85
C PRO A 105 4.26 13.83 7.01
N VAL A 106 3.74 12.83 7.72
CA VAL A 106 2.86 13.02 8.88
C VAL A 106 3.60 13.76 10.00
N LYS A 107 4.78 13.28 10.35
CA LYS A 107 5.63 13.90 11.37
C LYS A 107 6.01 15.33 11.01
N LYS A 108 6.43 15.53 9.74
CA LYS A 108 6.80 16.85 9.25
C LYS A 108 5.62 17.82 9.28
N ALA A 109 4.44 17.41 8.87
CA ALA A 109 3.25 18.26 8.91
C ALA A 109 2.86 18.65 10.34
N MET A 110 3.02 17.76 11.31
CA MET A 110 2.81 18.05 12.72
C MET A 110 3.80 19.09 13.25
N GLU A 111 5.10 18.97 12.88
CA GLU A 111 6.14 19.94 13.22
C GLU A 111 5.87 21.30 12.60
N ASP A 112 5.57 21.34 11.30
CA ASP A 112 5.30 22.58 10.55
C ASP A 112 4.06 23.32 11.08
N ALA A 113 3.05 22.59 11.55
CA ALA A 113 1.86 23.16 12.18
C ALA A 113 2.10 23.59 13.64
N GLY A 114 3.21 23.21 14.26
CA GLY A 114 3.50 23.47 15.66
C GLY A 114 2.50 22.79 16.62
N LEU A 115 1.89 21.68 16.18
CA LEU A 115 0.88 20.94 16.96
C LEU A 115 1.49 19.74 17.69
N LYS A 116 1.01 19.54 18.91
CA LYS A 116 1.27 18.31 19.68
C LYS A 116 0.22 17.26 19.32
N LYS A 117 0.58 15.97 19.43
CA LYS A 117 -0.34 14.84 19.18
C LYS A 117 -1.64 14.95 20.01
N SER A 118 -1.52 15.43 21.26
CA SER A 118 -2.66 15.63 22.18
C SER A 118 -3.64 16.70 21.71
N GLN A 119 -3.24 17.60 20.82
CA GLN A 119 -4.07 18.66 20.26
C GLN A 119 -4.90 18.21 19.07
N ILE A 120 -4.66 17.01 18.54
CA ILE A 120 -5.42 16.43 17.44
C ILE A 120 -6.65 15.71 18.00
N ASP A 121 -7.83 16.17 17.65
CA ASP A 121 -9.09 15.59 18.09
C ASP A 121 -9.52 14.42 17.19
N GLU A 122 -9.30 14.54 15.90
CA GLU A 122 -9.74 13.56 14.92
C GLU A 122 -8.71 13.40 13.79
N ILE A 123 -8.46 12.13 13.39
CA ILE A 123 -7.62 11.77 12.26
C ILE A 123 -8.54 11.26 11.17
N VAL A 124 -8.53 11.89 9.99
CA VAL A 124 -9.34 11.50 8.85
C VAL A 124 -8.42 10.96 7.75
N LEU A 125 -8.64 9.72 7.34
CA LEU A 125 -7.84 9.07 6.30
C LEU A 125 -8.46 9.30 4.93
N VAL A 126 -7.65 9.79 3.99
CA VAL A 126 -8.03 10.06 2.61
C VAL A 126 -7.11 9.30 1.66
N GLY A 127 -7.69 8.71 0.60
CA GLY A 127 -6.96 7.95 -0.41
C GLY A 127 -6.91 6.44 -0.15
N GLY A 128 -6.75 5.68 -1.24
CA GLY A 128 -6.85 4.22 -1.22
C GLY A 128 -5.81 3.52 -0.36
N SER A 129 -4.57 4.03 -0.33
CA SER A 129 -3.47 3.45 0.44
C SER A 129 -3.66 3.56 1.95
N THR A 130 -4.51 4.48 2.42
CA THR A 130 -4.84 4.61 3.84
C THR A 130 -5.71 3.45 4.36
N ARG A 131 -6.27 2.64 3.47
CA ARG A 131 -7.03 1.42 3.83
C ARG A 131 -6.16 0.24 4.20
N ILE A 132 -4.86 0.31 3.93
CA ILE A 132 -3.91 -0.76 4.26
C ILE A 132 -3.78 -0.87 5.78
N PRO A 133 -4.02 -2.05 6.39
CA PRO A 133 -4.04 -2.22 7.84
C PRO A 133 -2.76 -1.76 8.54
N LYS A 134 -1.59 -2.00 7.95
CA LYS A 134 -0.30 -1.58 8.51
C LYS A 134 -0.16 -0.06 8.58
N VAL A 135 -0.68 0.67 7.62
CA VAL A 135 -0.70 2.14 7.62
C VAL A 135 -1.57 2.65 8.78
N GLN A 136 -2.74 2.06 8.96
CA GLN A 136 -3.65 2.43 10.06
C GLN A 136 -3.04 2.13 11.44
N GLU A 137 -2.37 0.99 11.57
CA GLU A 137 -1.63 0.61 12.78
C GLU A 137 -0.54 1.63 13.13
N LEU A 138 0.31 1.99 12.16
CA LEU A 138 1.39 2.97 12.35
C LEU A 138 0.86 4.35 12.75
N LEU A 139 -0.24 4.80 12.14
CA LEU A 139 -0.88 6.07 12.48
C LEU A 139 -1.47 6.04 13.88
N LYS A 140 -2.16 4.96 14.24
CA LYS A 140 -2.71 4.77 15.58
C LYS A 140 -1.60 4.79 16.63
N ASP A 141 -0.51 4.07 16.41
CA ASP A 141 0.64 4.04 17.32
C ASP A 141 1.30 5.43 17.45
N TYR A 142 1.45 6.13 16.33
CA TYR A 142 2.01 7.48 16.35
C TYR A 142 1.15 8.47 17.16
N PHE A 143 -0.16 8.39 17.07
CA PHE A 143 -1.12 9.25 17.79
C PHE A 143 -1.59 8.63 19.13
N ASP A 144 -0.71 7.88 19.79
CA ASP A 144 -0.90 7.34 21.15
C ASP A 144 -2.17 6.50 21.33
N GLY A 145 -2.52 5.69 20.31
CA GLY A 145 -3.67 4.79 20.32
C GLY A 145 -4.97 5.39 19.82
N LYS A 146 -4.96 6.63 19.31
CA LYS A 146 -6.14 7.25 18.71
C LYS A 146 -6.53 6.55 17.41
N GLU A 147 -7.77 6.06 17.34
CA GLU A 147 -8.31 5.41 16.15
C GLU A 147 -8.54 6.41 15.02
N PRO A 148 -7.96 6.19 13.83
CA PRO A 148 -8.30 6.98 12.67
C PRO A 148 -9.75 6.74 12.24
N SER A 149 -10.46 7.80 11.86
CA SER A 149 -11.80 7.69 11.30
C SER A 149 -11.74 7.05 9.91
N LYS A 150 -12.43 5.93 9.74
CA LYS A 150 -12.49 5.20 8.47
C LYS A 150 -13.47 5.87 7.52
N GLY A 151 -12.93 6.48 6.45
CA GLY A 151 -13.70 6.74 5.25
C GLY A 151 -14.75 7.82 5.34
N VAL A 152 -14.33 9.05 5.36
CA VAL A 152 -15.16 10.10 4.74
C VAL A 152 -14.96 9.96 3.23
N ASN A 153 -16.06 9.82 2.48
CA ASN A 153 -16.04 9.91 1.03
C ASN A 153 -15.33 11.22 0.66
N PRO A 154 -14.36 11.26 -0.27
CA PRO A 154 -13.67 12.51 -0.63
C PRO A 154 -14.62 13.67 -0.96
N ASP A 155 -15.81 13.35 -1.46
CA ASP A 155 -16.88 14.31 -1.78
C ASP A 155 -17.57 14.88 -0.53
N GLU A 156 -17.47 14.26 0.63
CA GLU A 156 -18.02 14.73 1.90
C GLU A 156 -17.00 15.46 2.79
N ALA A 157 -15.71 15.31 2.49
CA ALA A 157 -14.64 15.95 3.27
C ALA A 157 -14.46 17.44 2.96
N VAL A 158 -15.12 17.98 1.94
CA VAL A 158 -14.96 19.36 1.43
C VAL A 158 -16.16 20.27 1.80
N SER A 159 -17.08 19.85 2.63
CA SER A 159 -18.19 20.68 3.08
C SER A 159 -17.99 21.23 4.49
#